data_0f7f15e86b2a573a8d367f85f415d008
#
_entry.id   0f7f15e86b2a573a8d367f85f415d008
#
_cell.length_a   1.000
_cell.length_b   1.000
_cell.length_c   1.000
_cell.angle_alpha   90.00
_cell.angle_beta   90.00
_cell.angle_gamma   90.00
#
_symmetry.space_group_name_H-M   'P 1'
#
loop_
_entity.id
_entity.type
_entity.pdbx_description
1 polymer ?
#
loop_
_entity_poly.entity_id
_entity_poly.type
_entity_poly.pdbx_seq_one_letter_code
_entity_poly.pdbx_strand_id
1 'polypeptide(L)'
;MSSGWIILDKPTGVFSRTAGARVARMFGEKKFGHIGTLDPMATGILPIALGDATKMIPFVQEINDGEKEYLFSVQFGFETDTLDTTGREIARNNIIPSDNQIRAVISELVGDIIQIPPKYSAIHVQGQRAYRAARDGIEIEMPGRQVHIFDIKYNGFNGTDWLFSVRCSTGTYVRSIARDIAKKCNTIASVSMIRRVYTNGFGLKNATTLDFLENLYNNGADIKRFLMPLDLGLGDIPVLNLDDKDTQLYKNGGFITVAALDSMVRVYNGSDFVGIGVVKDKQLRPRRTI
;
A
#
# COMPACT_ATOMS: atom_id res chain seq x y z
N MET A 1 -19.94 14.37 -9.35
CA MET A 1 -18.57 14.01 -8.95
C MET A 1 -18.56 12.55 -8.53
N SER A 2 -17.55 11.80 -8.94
CA SER A 2 -17.50 10.34 -8.68
C SER A 2 -16.62 10.09 -7.47
N SER A 3 -17.21 9.97 -6.28
CA SER A 3 -16.47 9.67 -5.05
C SER A 3 -16.53 8.19 -4.71
N GLY A 4 -15.39 7.57 -4.48
CA GLY A 4 -15.27 6.14 -4.15
C GLY A 4 -13.86 5.61 -4.36
N TRP A 5 -13.72 4.29 -4.29
CA TRP A 5 -12.44 3.60 -4.47
C TRP A 5 -12.36 2.86 -5.79
N ILE A 6 -11.20 2.89 -6.42
CA ILE A 6 -10.81 1.97 -7.50
C ILE A 6 -9.65 1.12 -6.98
N ILE A 7 -9.83 -0.19 -7.01
CA ILE A 7 -8.77 -1.12 -6.67
C ILE A 7 -8.02 -1.47 -7.95
N LEU A 8 -6.91 -0.77 -8.16
CA LEU A 8 -6.11 -0.94 -9.37
C LEU A 8 -5.11 -2.08 -9.20
N ASP A 9 -5.06 -3.01 -10.16
CA ASP A 9 -3.89 -3.86 -10.38
C ASP A 9 -2.91 -3.06 -11.25
N LYS A 10 -1.95 -2.39 -10.59
CA LYS A 10 -1.00 -1.50 -11.25
C LYS A 10 -0.07 -2.29 -12.16
N PRO A 11 0.08 -1.93 -13.43
CA PRO A 11 1.07 -2.54 -14.31
C PRO A 11 2.50 -2.12 -13.94
N THR A 12 3.49 -2.88 -14.42
CA THR A 12 4.90 -2.48 -14.36
C THR A 12 5.17 -1.23 -15.19
N GLY A 13 6.24 -0.50 -14.87
CA GLY A 13 6.70 0.68 -15.63
C GLY A 13 5.94 1.98 -15.33
N VAL A 14 4.83 1.94 -14.61
CA VAL A 14 4.00 3.11 -14.31
C VAL A 14 4.19 3.56 -12.87
N PHE A 15 4.42 4.86 -12.65
CA PHE A 15 4.46 5.44 -11.30
C PHE A 15 3.06 5.42 -10.66
N SER A 16 2.97 5.14 -9.35
CA SER A 16 1.69 5.09 -8.61
C SER A 16 0.87 6.37 -8.78
N ARG A 17 1.51 7.55 -8.70
CA ARG A 17 0.83 8.85 -8.91
C ARG A 17 0.29 9.01 -10.33
N THR A 18 1.06 8.56 -11.34
CA THR A 18 0.63 8.62 -12.76
C THR A 18 -0.56 7.70 -12.99
N ALA A 19 -0.53 6.47 -12.44
CA ALA A 19 -1.66 5.55 -12.51
C ALA A 19 -2.92 6.15 -11.87
N GLY A 20 -2.79 6.73 -10.66
CA GLY A 20 -3.89 7.43 -9.99
C GLY A 20 -4.46 8.60 -10.79
N ALA A 21 -3.60 9.41 -11.40
CA ALA A 21 -4.03 10.54 -12.23
C ALA A 21 -4.77 10.08 -13.51
N ARG A 22 -4.32 8.98 -14.15
CA ARG A 22 -5.01 8.39 -15.32
C ARG A 22 -6.40 7.88 -14.93
N VAL A 23 -6.51 7.16 -13.81
CA VAL A 23 -7.80 6.71 -13.27
C VAL A 23 -8.70 7.90 -12.95
N ALA A 24 -8.22 8.88 -12.18
CA ALA A 24 -9.00 10.06 -11.80
C ALA A 24 -9.57 10.80 -13.02
N ARG A 25 -8.77 10.95 -14.08
CA ARG A 25 -9.21 11.58 -15.33
C ARG A 25 -10.35 10.82 -16.00
N MET A 26 -10.31 9.48 -16.04
CA MET A 26 -11.38 8.67 -16.62
C MET A 26 -12.71 8.82 -15.87
N PHE A 27 -12.66 9.05 -14.55
CA PHE A 27 -13.83 9.29 -13.72
C PHE A 27 -14.24 10.77 -13.61
N GLY A 28 -13.56 11.68 -14.33
CA GLY A 28 -13.82 13.12 -14.29
C GLY A 28 -13.49 13.78 -12.96
N GLU A 29 -12.60 13.15 -12.15
CA GLU A 29 -12.22 13.64 -10.84
C GLU A 29 -10.86 14.36 -10.87
N LYS A 30 -10.79 15.49 -10.14
CA LYS A 30 -9.54 16.23 -9.92
C LYS A 30 -8.83 15.82 -8.64
N LYS A 31 -9.62 15.46 -7.62
CA LYS A 31 -9.12 15.09 -6.30
C LYS A 31 -8.95 13.58 -6.21
N PHE A 32 -7.71 13.12 -6.04
CA PHE A 32 -7.42 11.71 -5.84
C PHE A 32 -6.24 11.51 -4.89
N GLY A 33 -6.16 10.31 -4.31
CA GLY A 33 -5.05 9.82 -3.50
C GLY A 33 -4.88 8.33 -3.71
N HIS A 34 -3.84 7.73 -3.12
CA HIS A 34 -3.67 6.28 -3.14
C HIS A 34 -3.05 5.80 -1.83
N ILE A 35 -3.30 4.54 -1.49
CA ILE A 35 -2.72 3.89 -0.32
C ILE A 35 -1.48 3.08 -0.74
N GLY A 36 -0.35 3.37 -0.11
CA GLY A 36 0.89 2.61 -0.28
C GLY A 36 1.50 2.75 -1.68
N THR A 37 2.42 3.68 -1.86
CA THR A 37 3.18 3.83 -3.12
C THR A 37 3.86 2.53 -3.50
N LEU A 38 3.74 2.13 -4.76
CA LEU A 38 4.51 1.06 -5.41
C LEU A 38 5.60 1.67 -6.27
N ASP A 39 6.77 1.04 -6.27
CA ASP A 39 7.86 1.37 -7.20
C ASP A 39 7.38 1.20 -8.66
N PRO A 40 8.01 1.88 -9.64
CA PRO A 40 7.61 1.75 -11.05
C PRO A 40 7.64 0.31 -11.54
N MET A 41 8.66 -0.46 -11.19
CA MET A 41 8.80 -1.87 -11.58
C MET A 41 7.80 -2.80 -10.89
N ALA A 42 7.31 -2.42 -9.69
CA ALA A 42 6.37 -3.22 -8.93
C ALA A 42 4.97 -3.19 -9.54
N THR A 43 4.27 -4.32 -9.41
CA THR A 43 2.88 -4.51 -9.88
C THR A 43 1.94 -4.79 -8.71
N GLY A 44 0.64 -4.89 -9.00
CA GLY A 44 -0.36 -5.36 -8.04
C GLY A 44 -1.18 -4.25 -7.41
N ILE A 45 -1.79 -4.56 -6.28
CA ILE A 45 -2.86 -3.77 -5.66
C ILE A 45 -2.40 -2.36 -5.30
N LEU A 46 -3.06 -1.37 -5.92
CA LEU A 46 -2.93 0.06 -5.61
C LEU A 46 -4.34 0.65 -5.42
N PRO A 47 -4.83 0.75 -4.16
CA PRO A 47 -6.11 1.39 -3.90
C PRO A 47 -6.04 2.87 -4.21
N ILE A 48 -6.92 3.34 -5.10
CA ILE A 48 -7.03 4.74 -5.52
C ILE A 48 -8.33 5.30 -4.97
N ALA A 49 -8.23 6.33 -4.14
CA ALA A 49 -9.34 7.10 -3.62
C ALA A 49 -9.67 8.25 -4.56
N LEU A 50 -10.93 8.39 -4.98
CA LEU A 50 -11.44 9.47 -5.80
C LEU A 50 -12.38 10.38 -5.00
N GLY A 51 -12.29 11.67 -5.20
CA GLY A 51 -13.17 12.65 -4.55
C GLY A 51 -13.12 12.56 -3.02
N ASP A 52 -14.27 12.37 -2.40
CA ASP A 52 -14.38 12.30 -0.94
C ASP A 52 -13.78 11.03 -0.32
N ALA A 53 -13.58 9.95 -1.08
CA ALA A 53 -12.86 8.79 -0.59
C ALA A 53 -11.43 9.12 -0.11
N THR A 54 -10.84 10.22 -0.60
CA THR A 54 -9.53 10.70 -0.11
C THR A 54 -9.55 11.06 1.38
N LYS A 55 -10.72 11.42 1.92
CA LYS A 55 -10.91 11.70 3.35
C LYS A 55 -10.84 10.42 4.20
N MET A 56 -11.06 9.25 3.60
CA MET A 56 -11.07 7.94 4.27
C MET A 56 -9.71 7.29 4.35
N ILE A 57 -8.73 7.73 3.54
CA ILE A 57 -7.37 7.16 3.53
C ILE A 57 -6.75 7.02 4.93
N PRO A 58 -6.77 8.05 5.81
CA PRO A 58 -6.17 7.92 7.14
C PRO A 58 -6.83 6.84 7.99
N PHE A 59 -8.16 6.71 7.92
CA PHE A 59 -8.90 5.74 8.71
C PHE A 59 -8.65 4.31 8.24
N VAL A 60 -8.63 4.09 6.92
CA VAL A 60 -8.29 2.77 6.35
C VAL A 60 -6.88 2.33 6.76
N GLN A 61 -5.92 3.26 6.79
CA GLN A 61 -4.56 2.97 7.22
C GLN A 61 -4.45 2.72 8.73
N GLU A 62 -5.24 3.44 9.54
CA GLU A 62 -5.27 3.29 11.00
C GLU A 62 -5.81 1.92 11.43
N ILE A 63 -6.91 1.47 10.81
CA ILE A 63 -7.63 0.25 11.23
C ILE A 63 -6.90 -1.02 10.82
N ASN A 64 -6.29 -1.01 9.64
CA ASN A 64 -5.69 -2.20 9.07
C ASN A 64 -4.20 -2.35 9.43
N ASP A 65 -3.69 -1.65 10.45
CA ASP A 65 -2.29 -1.65 10.91
C ASP A 65 -1.24 -1.53 9.79
N GLY A 66 -1.69 -1.09 8.61
CA GLY A 66 -0.85 -0.95 7.43
C GLY A 66 -0.32 -2.24 6.85
N GLU A 67 -0.93 -3.39 7.17
CA GLU A 67 -0.50 -4.71 6.69
C GLU A 67 -0.46 -4.82 5.16
N LYS A 68 0.56 -5.51 4.65
CA LYS A 68 0.78 -5.73 3.22
C LYS A 68 1.31 -7.12 2.96
N GLU A 69 0.88 -7.68 1.83
CA GLU A 69 1.43 -8.93 1.32
C GLU A 69 2.03 -8.73 -0.07
N TYR A 70 3.21 -9.35 -0.26
CA TYR A 70 3.93 -9.31 -1.53
C TYR A 70 4.37 -10.71 -1.95
N LEU A 71 4.30 -10.94 -3.26
CA LEU A 71 5.10 -11.95 -3.96
C LEU A 71 6.30 -11.21 -4.57
N PHE A 72 7.49 -11.77 -4.44
CA PHE A 72 8.67 -11.17 -5.04
C PHE A 72 9.68 -12.23 -5.48
N SER A 73 10.51 -11.87 -6.43
CA SER A 73 11.59 -12.71 -6.89
C SER A 73 12.93 -11.99 -6.81
N VAL A 74 13.97 -12.78 -6.60
CA VAL A 74 15.32 -12.32 -6.33
C VAL A 74 16.30 -13.03 -7.25
N GLN A 75 17.28 -12.32 -7.76
CA GLN A 75 18.44 -12.88 -8.45
C GLN A 75 19.67 -12.66 -7.59
N PHE A 76 20.33 -13.74 -7.18
CA PHE A 76 21.57 -13.70 -6.42
C PHE A 76 22.78 -13.56 -7.33
N GLY A 77 23.88 -13.06 -6.78
CA GLY A 77 25.16 -12.94 -7.47
C GLY A 77 25.43 -11.59 -8.11
N PHE A 78 24.46 -10.65 -8.13
CA PHE A 78 24.70 -9.28 -8.55
C PHE A 78 23.84 -8.27 -7.75
N GLU A 79 24.35 -7.05 -7.62
CA GLU A 79 23.65 -5.97 -6.93
C GLU A 79 23.60 -4.72 -7.84
N THR A 80 22.46 -4.05 -7.82
CA THR A 80 22.26 -2.78 -8.52
C THR A 80 22.14 -1.63 -7.50
N ASP A 81 22.35 -0.41 -7.96
CA ASP A 81 22.23 0.80 -7.16
C ASP A 81 20.80 1.03 -6.61
N THR A 82 19.77 0.50 -7.29
CA THR A 82 18.36 0.55 -6.87
C THR A 82 17.92 -0.66 -6.04
N LEU A 83 18.74 -1.71 -5.92
CA LEU A 83 18.43 -3.03 -5.35
C LEU A 83 17.34 -3.79 -6.13
N ASP A 84 17.06 -3.41 -7.36
CA ASP A 84 16.19 -4.11 -8.31
C ASP A 84 16.84 -4.17 -9.71
N THR A 85 16.36 -5.06 -10.55
CA THR A 85 16.97 -5.30 -11.88
C THR A 85 16.85 -4.14 -12.87
N THR A 86 16.18 -3.04 -12.51
CA THR A 86 16.08 -1.84 -13.36
C THR A 86 17.21 -0.85 -13.12
N GLY A 87 17.99 -1.02 -12.05
CA GLY A 87 19.13 -0.19 -11.71
C GLY A 87 20.40 -0.56 -12.45
N ARG A 88 21.43 0.29 -12.29
CA ARG A 88 22.77 0.01 -12.81
C ARG A 88 23.47 -1.00 -11.90
N GLU A 89 24.05 -2.05 -12.46
CA GLU A 89 24.88 -3.00 -11.72
C GLU A 89 26.09 -2.30 -11.09
N ILE A 90 26.29 -2.52 -9.80
CA ILE A 90 27.38 -1.95 -9.00
C ILE A 90 28.31 -3.01 -8.41
N ALA A 91 27.87 -4.26 -8.30
CA ALA A 91 28.67 -5.37 -7.82
C ALA A 91 28.21 -6.70 -8.41
N ARG A 92 29.14 -7.65 -8.53
CA ARG A 92 28.87 -9.03 -8.97
C ARG A 92 29.74 -10.02 -8.22
N ASN A 93 29.17 -11.19 -7.90
CA ASN A 93 29.89 -12.36 -7.42
C ASN A 93 29.25 -13.65 -7.95
N ASN A 94 29.85 -14.82 -7.66
CA ASN A 94 29.35 -16.12 -8.10
C ASN A 94 28.78 -16.95 -6.95
N ILE A 95 28.46 -16.32 -5.82
CA ILE A 95 27.98 -17.02 -4.63
C ILE A 95 26.47 -17.14 -4.70
N ILE A 96 26.00 -18.36 -4.90
CA ILE A 96 24.58 -18.71 -4.95
C ILE A 96 24.24 -19.49 -3.66
N PRO A 97 23.30 -19.01 -2.83
CA PRO A 97 22.94 -19.70 -1.61
C PRO A 97 22.15 -20.97 -1.90
N SER A 98 22.35 -22.00 -1.08
CA SER A 98 21.51 -23.19 -1.12
C SER A 98 20.11 -22.90 -0.53
N ASP A 99 19.13 -23.73 -0.88
CA ASP A 99 17.77 -23.64 -0.33
C ASP A 99 17.76 -23.71 1.20
N ASN A 100 18.60 -24.53 1.79
CA ASN A 100 18.69 -24.66 3.25
C ASN A 100 19.24 -23.39 3.90
N GLN A 101 20.22 -22.72 3.31
CA GLN A 101 20.72 -21.43 3.79
C GLN A 101 19.63 -20.36 3.70
N ILE A 102 18.91 -20.29 2.59
CA ILE A 102 17.79 -19.34 2.41
C ILE A 102 16.72 -19.57 3.50
N ARG A 103 16.30 -20.84 3.70
CA ARG A 103 15.27 -21.17 4.72
C ARG A 103 15.71 -20.83 6.13
N ALA A 104 16.97 -21.07 6.48
CA ALA A 104 17.51 -20.68 7.78
C ALA A 104 17.49 -19.16 7.97
N VAL A 105 17.95 -18.40 6.98
CA VAL A 105 18.03 -16.94 7.03
C VAL A 105 16.64 -16.29 7.13
N ILE A 106 15.66 -16.74 6.33
CA ILE A 106 14.32 -16.11 6.36
C ILE A 106 13.61 -16.33 7.70
N SER A 107 13.88 -17.44 8.40
CA SER A 107 13.30 -17.67 9.74
C SER A 107 13.77 -16.64 10.79
N GLU A 108 14.97 -16.10 10.62
CA GLU A 108 15.52 -15.06 11.49
C GLU A 108 14.95 -13.65 11.22
N LEU A 109 14.27 -13.46 10.07
CA LEU A 109 13.68 -12.17 9.68
C LEU A 109 12.25 -12.01 10.18
N VAL A 110 11.62 -13.05 10.72
CA VAL A 110 10.26 -12.96 11.29
C VAL A 110 10.29 -12.21 12.61
N GLY A 111 9.32 -11.31 12.81
CA GLY A 111 9.21 -10.46 14.00
C GLY A 111 9.65 -9.02 13.74
N ASP A 112 10.03 -8.33 14.82
CA ASP A 112 10.51 -6.95 14.77
C ASP A 112 11.96 -6.88 14.32
N ILE A 113 12.22 -6.17 13.24
CA ILE A 113 13.57 -5.95 12.70
C ILE A 113 13.86 -4.48 12.46
N ILE A 114 15.13 -4.11 12.50
CA ILE A 114 15.59 -2.81 12.02
C ILE A 114 16.02 -2.96 10.57
N GLN A 115 15.26 -2.31 9.66
CA GLN A 115 15.55 -2.32 8.24
C GLN A 115 16.15 -0.98 7.81
N ILE A 116 17.22 -1.01 7.04
CA ILE A 116 17.76 0.18 6.35
C ILE A 116 17.04 0.31 5.00
N PRO A 117 16.28 1.39 4.76
CA PRO A 117 15.59 1.60 3.50
C PRO A 117 16.55 1.74 2.31
N PRO A 118 16.11 1.45 1.06
CA PRO A 118 16.95 1.69 -0.10
C PRO A 118 17.15 3.20 -0.33
N LYS A 119 18.31 3.58 -0.90
CA LYS A 119 18.62 4.99 -1.25
C LYS A 119 17.57 5.59 -2.18
N TYR A 120 17.07 4.80 -3.13
CA TYR A 120 15.98 5.17 -4.04
C TYR A 120 14.61 4.93 -3.39
N SER A 121 14.26 5.75 -2.38
CA SER A 121 12.97 5.70 -1.68
C SER A 121 12.35 7.09 -1.52
N ALA A 122 11.04 7.12 -1.21
CA ALA A 122 10.30 8.37 -0.99
C ALA A 122 10.51 8.99 0.40
N ILE A 123 11.38 8.42 1.22
CA ILE A 123 11.66 8.88 2.59
C ILE A 123 12.31 10.26 2.56
N HIS A 124 11.92 11.10 3.52
CA HIS A 124 12.60 12.37 3.76
C HIS A 124 13.77 12.15 4.74
N VAL A 125 14.96 12.53 4.30
CA VAL A 125 16.18 12.54 5.11
C VAL A 125 16.77 13.95 5.01
N GLN A 126 17.03 14.58 6.15
CA GLN A 126 17.59 15.95 6.21
C GLN A 126 16.81 16.98 5.36
N GLY A 127 15.47 16.89 5.35
CA GLY A 127 14.59 17.84 4.65
C GLY A 127 14.40 17.61 3.16
N GLN A 128 15.07 16.61 2.55
CA GLN A 128 14.90 16.25 1.14
C GLN A 128 14.51 14.77 0.96
N ARG A 129 13.93 14.45 -0.17
CA ARG A 129 13.58 13.04 -0.48
C ARG A 129 14.83 12.26 -0.86
N ALA A 130 15.03 11.08 -0.26
CA ALA A 130 16.20 10.24 -0.48
C ALA A 130 16.44 9.93 -1.98
N TYR A 131 15.39 9.65 -2.78
CA TYR A 131 15.55 9.39 -4.21
C TYR A 131 16.10 10.59 -5.00
N ARG A 132 15.86 11.84 -4.56
CA ARG A 132 16.44 13.04 -5.22
C ARG A 132 17.92 13.12 -4.93
N ALA A 133 18.31 13.02 -3.68
CA ALA A 133 19.71 13.00 -3.30
C ALA A 133 20.49 11.89 -4.03
N ALA A 134 19.92 10.68 -4.09
CA ALA A 134 20.54 9.56 -4.81
C ALA A 134 20.74 9.85 -6.30
N ARG A 135 19.78 10.52 -6.97
CA ARG A 135 19.93 10.94 -8.38
C ARG A 135 20.98 12.04 -8.57
N ASP A 136 21.06 12.95 -7.62
CA ASP A 136 22.01 14.07 -7.64
C ASP A 136 23.43 13.64 -7.19
N GLY A 137 23.64 12.33 -6.92
CA GLY A 137 24.91 11.78 -6.47
C GLY A 137 25.30 12.17 -5.04
N ILE A 138 24.36 12.71 -4.28
CA ILE A 138 24.57 13.12 -2.89
C ILE A 138 24.49 11.88 -2.00
N GLU A 139 25.57 11.60 -1.29
CA GLU A 139 25.59 10.50 -0.32
C GLU A 139 24.79 10.87 0.94
N ILE A 140 23.74 10.06 1.22
CA ILE A 140 22.92 10.21 2.43
C ILE A 140 22.97 8.92 3.20
N GLU A 141 23.24 9.01 4.48
CA GLU A 141 23.08 7.90 5.41
C GLU A 141 21.60 7.66 5.66
N MET A 142 21.12 6.45 5.30
CA MET A 142 19.72 6.07 5.47
C MET A 142 19.48 5.57 6.90
N PRO A 143 18.60 6.24 7.68
CA PRO A 143 18.33 5.80 9.05
C PRO A 143 17.60 4.45 9.05
N GLY A 144 18.01 3.57 9.95
CA GLY A 144 17.30 2.32 10.21
C GLY A 144 15.88 2.59 10.72
N ARG A 145 14.93 1.74 10.34
CA ARG A 145 13.52 1.83 10.75
C ARG A 145 13.07 0.51 11.32
N GLN A 146 12.33 0.55 12.41
CA GLN A 146 11.64 -0.63 12.91
C GLN A 146 10.49 -0.97 11.97
N VAL A 147 10.43 -2.24 11.56
CA VAL A 147 9.35 -2.84 10.77
C VAL A 147 9.06 -4.22 11.33
N HIS A 148 7.86 -4.73 11.06
CA HIS A 148 7.46 -6.07 11.50
C HIS A 148 7.24 -6.98 10.30
N ILE A 149 7.86 -8.16 10.31
CA ILE A 149 7.63 -9.23 9.35
C ILE A 149 6.75 -10.28 10.03
N PHE A 150 5.48 -10.36 9.61
CA PHE A 150 4.52 -11.33 10.16
C PHE A 150 4.82 -12.75 9.70
N ASP A 151 5.20 -12.88 8.41
CA ASP A 151 5.53 -14.17 7.79
C ASP A 151 6.38 -13.92 6.54
N ILE A 152 7.31 -14.83 6.26
CA ILE A 152 8.09 -14.84 5.02
C ILE A 152 8.37 -16.28 4.60
N LYS A 153 8.15 -16.60 3.32
CA LYS A 153 8.32 -17.94 2.77
C LYS A 153 9.21 -17.92 1.55
N TYR A 154 10.04 -18.92 1.44
CA TYR A 154 10.76 -19.26 0.22
C TYR A 154 9.92 -20.29 -0.56
N ASN A 155 9.51 -19.92 -1.77
CA ASN A 155 8.59 -20.68 -2.62
C ASN A 155 9.32 -21.50 -3.72
N GLY A 156 10.66 -21.55 -3.68
CA GLY A 156 11.47 -22.31 -4.62
C GLY A 156 12.18 -21.47 -5.67
N PHE A 157 12.86 -22.15 -6.58
CA PHE A 157 13.60 -21.59 -7.70
C PHE A 157 12.92 -21.99 -9.03
N ASN A 158 12.72 -21.04 -9.95
CA ASN A 158 12.02 -21.28 -11.22
C ASN A 158 12.96 -21.47 -12.43
N GLY A 159 14.26 -21.62 -12.20
CA GLY A 159 15.29 -21.70 -13.24
C GLY A 159 16.02 -20.38 -13.49
N THR A 160 15.50 -19.25 -13.04
CA THR A 160 16.11 -17.92 -13.18
C THR A 160 16.09 -17.16 -11.85
N ASP A 161 14.98 -17.20 -11.12
CA ASP A 161 14.72 -16.40 -9.94
C ASP A 161 14.37 -17.27 -8.73
N TRP A 162 14.77 -16.83 -7.55
CA TRP A 162 14.32 -17.34 -6.26
C TRP A 162 13.04 -16.65 -5.84
N LEU A 163 11.98 -17.41 -5.60
CA LEU A 163 10.62 -16.92 -5.37
C LEU A 163 10.31 -16.84 -3.88
N PHE A 164 9.72 -15.74 -3.46
CA PHE A 164 9.34 -15.50 -2.07
C PHE A 164 7.93 -14.91 -1.95
N SER A 165 7.34 -15.09 -0.78
CA SER A 165 6.19 -14.31 -0.33
C SER A 165 6.47 -13.73 1.04
N VAL A 166 5.96 -12.53 1.32
CA VAL A 166 6.13 -11.86 2.61
C VAL A 166 4.85 -11.12 3.02
N ARG A 167 4.49 -11.25 4.30
CA ARG A 167 3.47 -10.44 4.97
C ARG A 167 4.17 -9.56 6.00
N CYS A 168 3.97 -8.24 5.90
CA CYS A 168 4.74 -7.27 6.67
C CYS A 168 3.95 -5.99 6.97
N SER A 169 4.46 -5.23 7.94
CA SER A 169 3.92 -3.93 8.33
C SER A 169 4.19 -2.84 7.28
N THR A 170 3.51 -1.72 7.43
CA THR A 170 3.81 -0.50 6.66
C THR A 170 5.26 -0.06 6.87
N GLY A 171 5.84 0.60 5.84
CA GLY A 171 7.24 1.05 5.89
C GLY A 171 8.27 0.01 5.50
N THR A 172 7.89 -1.27 5.36
CA THR A 172 8.78 -2.35 4.90
C THR A 172 9.08 -2.21 3.41
N TYR A 173 10.35 -2.34 3.05
CA TYR A 173 10.85 -2.36 1.67
C TYR A 173 11.25 -3.77 1.26
N VAL A 174 10.56 -4.33 0.27
CA VAL A 174 10.86 -5.67 -0.27
C VAL A 174 12.28 -5.74 -0.82
N ARG A 175 12.77 -4.67 -1.46
CA ARG A 175 14.15 -4.57 -1.94
C ARG A 175 15.18 -4.68 -0.82
N SER A 176 14.90 -4.08 0.33
CA SER A 176 15.76 -4.23 1.51
C SER A 176 15.68 -5.63 2.09
N ILE A 177 14.50 -6.30 2.09
CA ILE A 177 14.40 -7.71 2.51
C ILE A 177 15.31 -8.58 1.66
N ALA A 178 15.28 -8.45 0.33
CA ALA A 178 16.10 -9.22 -0.58
C ALA A 178 17.61 -9.01 -0.32
N ARG A 179 18.04 -7.74 -0.16
CA ARG A 179 19.41 -7.40 0.23
C ARG A 179 19.81 -8.04 1.57
N ASP A 180 18.94 -7.97 2.57
CA ASP A 180 19.23 -8.46 3.91
C ASP A 180 19.30 -10.00 3.93
N ILE A 181 18.46 -10.70 3.15
CA ILE A 181 18.58 -12.15 2.90
C ILE A 181 19.94 -12.45 2.26
N ALA A 182 20.30 -11.77 1.18
CA ALA A 182 21.55 -12.00 0.46
C ALA A 182 22.76 -11.77 1.37
N LYS A 183 22.78 -10.68 2.13
CA LYS A 183 23.86 -10.35 3.07
C LYS A 183 24.04 -11.44 4.14
N LYS A 184 22.95 -11.96 4.70
CA LYS A 184 23.01 -13.07 5.68
C LYS A 184 23.45 -14.39 5.05
N CYS A 185 23.23 -14.57 3.74
CA CYS A 185 23.77 -15.69 2.96
C CYS A 185 25.20 -15.46 2.44
N ASN A 186 25.89 -14.40 2.87
CA ASN A 186 27.24 -14.00 2.41
C ASN A 186 27.31 -13.76 0.88
N THR A 187 26.27 -13.22 0.29
CA THR A 187 26.20 -12.87 -1.13
C THR A 187 25.54 -11.51 -1.33
N ILE A 188 25.25 -11.17 -2.57
CA ILE A 188 24.54 -9.97 -3.01
C ILE A 188 23.34 -10.37 -3.86
N ALA A 189 22.32 -9.49 -3.98
CA ALA A 189 21.16 -9.78 -4.79
C ALA A 189 20.42 -8.51 -5.22
N SER A 190 19.67 -8.63 -6.31
CA SER A 190 18.68 -7.64 -6.74
C SER A 190 17.31 -8.28 -6.94
N VAL A 191 16.28 -7.51 -6.64
CA VAL A 191 14.89 -7.94 -6.87
C VAL A 191 14.57 -7.87 -8.35
N SER A 192 14.04 -8.95 -8.91
CA SER A 192 13.63 -9.03 -10.32
C SER A 192 12.13 -8.77 -10.52
N MET A 193 11.29 -9.04 -9.51
CA MET A 193 9.85 -8.81 -9.55
C MET A 193 9.32 -8.47 -8.15
N ILE A 194 8.38 -7.53 -8.09
CA ILE A 194 7.56 -7.26 -6.89
C ILE A 194 6.10 -7.19 -7.34
N ARG A 195 5.25 -7.99 -6.68
CA ARG A 195 3.81 -7.92 -6.85
C ARG A 195 3.11 -7.82 -5.50
N ARG A 196 2.44 -6.71 -5.24
CA ARG A 196 1.62 -6.57 -4.04
C ARG A 196 0.27 -7.23 -4.25
N VAL A 197 -0.06 -8.23 -3.45
CA VAL A 197 -1.32 -8.99 -3.54
C VAL A 197 -2.36 -8.52 -2.53
N TYR A 198 -1.91 -7.86 -1.45
CA TYR A 198 -2.78 -7.30 -0.41
C TYR A 198 -2.20 -6.02 0.19
N THR A 199 -3.06 -5.08 0.57
CA THR A 199 -2.68 -3.87 1.33
C THR A 199 -3.91 -3.28 2.04
N ASN A 200 -3.84 -3.08 3.35
CA ASN A 200 -4.82 -2.32 4.13
C ASN A 200 -6.29 -2.73 3.88
N GLY A 201 -6.61 -4.01 3.90
CA GLY A 201 -7.95 -4.53 3.65
C GLY A 201 -8.31 -4.72 2.17
N PHE A 202 -7.44 -4.34 1.23
CA PHE A 202 -7.67 -4.46 -0.20
C PHE A 202 -6.87 -5.61 -0.80
N GLY A 203 -7.54 -6.50 -1.52
CA GLY A 203 -6.95 -7.64 -2.21
C GLY A 203 -7.31 -7.71 -3.70
N LEU A 204 -6.87 -8.78 -4.37
CA LEU A 204 -7.04 -8.95 -5.83
C LEU A 204 -8.50 -9.13 -6.28
N LYS A 205 -9.40 -9.57 -5.39
CA LYS A 205 -10.78 -9.96 -5.76
C LYS A 205 -11.55 -8.89 -6.53
N ASN A 206 -11.35 -7.61 -6.16
CA ASN A 206 -12.05 -6.47 -6.77
C ASN A 206 -11.12 -5.61 -7.63
N ALA A 207 -9.95 -6.13 -7.96
CA ALA A 207 -8.96 -5.38 -8.72
C ALA A 207 -9.28 -5.36 -10.21
N THR A 208 -8.97 -4.25 -10.85
CA THR A 208 -9.04 -4.07 -12.30
C THR A 208 -7.72 -3.54 -12.83
N THR A 209 -7.33 -3.92 -14.05
CA THR A 209 -6.10 -3.41 -14.65
C THR A 209 -6.30 -2.04 -15.27
N LEU A 210 -5.22 -1.26 -15.37
CA LEU A 210 -5.25 0.06 -15.98
C LEU A 210 -5.66 0.00 -17.45
N ASP A 211 -5.08 -0.93 -18.20
CA ASP A 211 -5.34 -1.09 -19.62
C ASP A 211 -6.80 -1.50 -19.90
N PHE A 212 -7.38 -2.34 -19.04
CA PHE A 212 -8.78 -2.72 -19.16
C PHE A 212 -9.72 -1.52 -18.91
N LEU A 213 -9.47 -0.72 -17.88
CA LEU A 213 -10.25 0.49 -17.62
C LEU A 213 -10.13 1.50 -18.76
N GLU A 214 -8.93 1.70 -19.30
CA GLU A 214 -8.70 2.61 -20.43
C GLU A 214 -9.38 2.14 -21.70
N ASN A 215 -9.33 0.84 -21.98
CA ASN A 215 -10.03 0.26 -23.12
C ASN A 215 -11.55 0.50 -23.02
N LEU A 216 -12.15 0.23 -21.87
CA LEU A 216 -13.57 0.49 -21.63
C LEU A 216 -13.93 1.97 -21.79
N TYR A 217 -13.14 2.86 -21.17
CA TYR A 217 -13.34 4.30 -21.22
C TYR A 217 -13.28 4.83 -22.68
N ASN A 218 -12.25 4.42 -23.43
CA ASN A 218 -12.05 4.87 -24.82
C ASN A 218 -13.15 4.37 -25.76
N ASN A 219 -13.78 3.23 -25.45
CA ASN A 219 -14.92 2.68 -26.19
C ASN A 219 -16.27 3.20 -25.68
N GLY A 220 -16.31 4.21 -24.79
CA GLY A 220 -17.53 4.80 -24.27
C GLY A 220 -18.34 3.91 -23.33
N ALA A 221 -17.76 2.82 -22.80
CA ALA A 221 -18.43 1.94 -21.87
C ALA A 221 -18.55 2.57 -20.48
N ASP A 222 -19.61 2.21 -19.75
CA ASP A 222 -19.78 2.66 -18.36
C ASP A 222 -18.75 1.99 -17.42
N ILE A 223 -17.81 2.81 -16.95
CA ILE A 223 -16.77 2.39 -16.00
C ILE A 223 -17.18 2.62 -14.53
N LYS A 224 -18.31 3.29 -14.26
CA LYS A 224 -18.76 3.60 -12.88
C LYS A 224 -19.00 2.32 -12.05
N ARG A 225 -19.30 1.19 -12.69
CA ARG A 225 -19.44 -0.11 -12.04
C ARG A 225 -18.18 -0.58 -11.27
N PHE A 226 -17.01 -0.02 -11.57
CA PHE A 226 -15.76 -0.32 -10.87
C PHE A 226 -15.54 0.61 -9.67
N LEU A 227 -16.38 1.65 -9.51
CA LEU A 227 -16.29 2.56 -8.37
C LEU A 227 -16.89 1.88 -7.14
N MET A 228 -16.03 1.60 -6.17
CA MET A 228 -16.41 0.94 -4.91
C MET A 228 -16.83 1.99 -3.86
N PRO A 229 -17.64 1.59 -2.86
CA PRO A 229 -18.15 2.50 -1.82
C PRO A 229 -17.07 3.29 -1.09
N LEU A 230 -17.46 4.46 -0.54
CA LEU A 230 -16.57 5.36 0.22
C LEU A 230 -15.95 4.71 1.45
N ASP A 231 -16.69 3.86 2.12
CA ASP A 231 -16.30 3.16 3.35
C ASP A 231 -15.65 1.79 3.10
N LEU A 232 -15.29 1.49 1.86
CA LEU A 232 -14.52 0.27 1.54
C LEU A 232 -13.20 0.25 2.34
N GLY A 233 -12.89 -0.87 2.95
CA GLY A 233 -11.73 -1.03 3.83
C GLY A 233 -11.98 -0.62 5.29
N LEU A 234 -13.21 -0.20 5.64
CA LEU A 234 -13.62 0.19 6.99
C LEU A 234 -14.60 -0.83 7.61
N GLY A 235 -14.70 -2.03 7.03
CA GLY A 235 -15.72 -3.03 7.40
C GLY A 235 -15.76 -3.43 8.88
N ASP A 236 -14.61 -3.41 9.54
CA ASP A 236 -14.46 -3.79 10.95
C ASP A 236 -14.96 -2.71 11.93
N ILE A 237 -15.22 -1.48 11.45
CA ILE A 237 -15.82 -0.42 12.27
C ILE A 237 -17.33 -0.65 12.39
N PRO A 238 -17.92 -0.64 13.61
CA PRO A 238 -19.36 -0.74 13.81
C PRO A 238 -20.13 0.33 13.04
N VAL A 239 -21.36 0.00 12.63
CA VAL A 239 -22.28 0.92 11.96
C VAL A 239 -23.21 1.55 12.99
N LEU A 240 -23.44 2.86 12.85
CA LEU A 240 -24.44 3.62 13.60
C LEU A 240 -25.31 4.39 12.62
N ASN A 241 -26.62 4.14 12.64
CA ASN A 241 -27.59 4.86 11.82
C ASN A 241 -28.17 6.05 12.57
N LEU A 242 -28.26 7.18 11.90
CA LEU A 242 -28.89 8.40 12.38
C LEU A 242 -30.14 8.70 11.54
N ASP A 243 -31.11 9.36 12.16
CA ASP A 243 -32.22 9.98 11.43
C ASP A 243 -31.78 11.28 10.73
N ASP A 244 -32.67 11.93 10.00
CA ASP A 244 -32.37 13.16 9.24
C ASP A 244 -31.97 14.31 10.16
N LYS A 245 -32.63 14.47 11.32
CA LYS A 245 -32.35 15.53 12.29
C LYS A 245 -30.96 15.38 12.89
N ASP A 246 -30.65 14.19 13.36
CA ASP A 246 -29.36 13.89 13.98
C ASP A 246 -28.24 13.90 12.93
N THR A 247 -28.53 13.47 11.70
CA THR A 247 -27.57 13.58 10.59
C THR A 247 -27.20 15.03 10.31
N GLN A 248 -28.17 15.94 10.31
CA GLN A 248 -27.88 17.38 10.09
C GLN A 248 -27.05 17.94 11.25
N LEU A 249 -27.37 17.56 12.49
CA LEU A 249 -26.60 17.97 13.67
C LEU A 249 -25.17 17.44 13.60
N TYR A 250 -25.00 16.15 13.22
CA TYR A 250 -23.71 15.52 13.03
C TYR A 250 -22.87 16.24 11.96
N LYS A 251 -23.43 16.53 10.79
CA LYS A 251 -22.76 17.25 9.71
C LYS A 251 -22.29 18.65 10.11
N ASN A 252 -23.00 19.29 11.02
CA ASN A 252 -22.67 20.60 11.58
C ASN A 252 -21.68 20.52 12.78
N GLY A 253 -21.16 19.35 13.12
CA GLY A 253 -20.21 19.17 14.22
C GLY A 253 -20.82 19.02 15.62
N GLY A 254 -22.14 18.87 15.70
CA GLY A 254 -22.85 18.69 16.96
C GLY A 254 -22.67 17.33 17.62
N PHE A 255 -23.06 17.23 18.89
CA PHE A 255 -23.04 15.98 19.66
C PHE A 255 -24.41 15.32 19.62
N ILE A 256 -24.41 14.00 19.56
CA ILE A 256 -25.63 13.20 19.54
C ILE A 256 -25.53 12.16 20.65
N THR A 257 -26.56 12.09 21.49
CA THR A 257 -26.65 11.02 22.53
C THR A 257 -27.06 9.72 21.86
N VAL A 258 -26.27 8.66 22.04
CA VAL A 258 -26.47 7.37 21.39
C VAL A 258 -26.38 6.24 22.43
N ALA A 259 -27.09 5.14 22.17
CA ALA A 259 -27.02 3.91 22.98
C ALA A 259 -25.98 2.95 22.36
N ALA A 260 -24.73 3.40 22.22
CA ALA A 260 -23.64 2.61 21.65
C ALA A 260 -22.44 2.60 22.59
N LEU A 261 -21.59 1.57 22.46
CA LEU A 261 -20.34 1.45 23.21
C LEU A 261 -19.30 2.44 22.70
N ASP A 262 -18.38 2.82 23.58
CA ASP A 262 -17.25 3.69 23.24
C ASP A 262 -16.39 3.05 22.16
N SER A 263 -16.43 3.62 20.96
CA SER A 263 -15.70 3.13 19.80
C SER A 263 -15.69 4.15 18.66
N MET A 264 -14.85 3.92 17.67
CA MET A 264 -15.02 4.52 16.34
C MET A 264 -16.21 3.86 15.65
N VAL A 265 -17.04 4.65 14.93
CA VAL A 265 -18.22 4.15 14.21
C VAL A 265 -18.28 4.71 12.79
N ARG A 266 -18.81 3.90 11.87
CA ARG A 266 -19.28 4.36 10.56
C ARG A 266 -20.68 4.90 10.73
N VAL A 267 -20.89 6.15 10.35
CA VAL A 267 -22.17 6.83 10.50
C VAL A 267 -22.92 6.81 9.19
N TYR A 268 -24.18 6.39 9.23
CA TYR A 268 -25.09 6.31 8.09
C TYR A 268 -26.38 7.05 8.36
N ASN A 269 -27.04 7.51 7.28
CA ASN A 269 -28.46 7.85 7.24
C ASN A 269 -29.09 6.93 6.18
N GLY A 270 -29.86 5.95 6.64
CA GLY A 270 -30.36 4.89 5.77
C GLY A 270 -29.22 4.15 5.06
N SER A 271 -29.14 4.26 3.73
CA SER A 271 -28.07 3.69 2.91
C SER A 271 -26.87 4.64 2.71
N ASP A 272 -26.99 5.89 3.09
CA ASP A 272 -26.02 6.92 2.76
C ASP A 272 -24.93 6.99 3.84
N PHE A 273 -23.68 6.76 3.43
CA PHE A 273 -22.53 6.93 4.32
C PHE A 273 -22.30 8.42 4.60
N VAL A 274 -22.44 8.81 5.87
CA VAL A 274 -22.32 10.20 6.33
C VAL A 274 -20.94 10.55 6.80
N GLY A 275 -20.19 9.55 7.29
CA GLY A 275 -18.81 9.77 7.75
C GLY A 275 -18.37 8.84 8.87
N ILE A 276 -17.28 9.22 9.53
CA ILE A 276 -16.69 8.52 10.67
C ILE A 276 -16.88 9.35 11.93
N GLY A 277 -17.43 8.73 12.97
CA GLY A 277 -17.59 9.33 14.29
C GLY A 277 -16.85 8.56 15.38
N VAL A 278 -16.78 9.16 16.55
CA VAL A 278 -16.32 8.51 17.78
C VAL A 278 -17.41 8.63 18.83
N VAL A 279 -17.81 7.49 19.38
CA VAL A 279 -18.67 7.43 20.56
C VAL A 279 -17.78 7.42 21.79
N LYS A 280 -18.04 8.33 22.72
CA LYS A 280 -17.43 8.37 24.03
C LYS A 280 -18.46 8.85 25.04
N ASP A 281 -18.60 8.13 26.16
CA ASP A 281 -19.56 8.45 27.22
C ASP A 281 -21.00 8.61 26.67
N LYS A 282 -21.44 7.72 25.79
CA LYS A 282 -22.71 7.77 25.06
C LYS A 282 -22.93 9.03 24.20
N GLN A 283 -21.89 9.73 23.87
CA GLN A 283 -21.93 10.87 22.96
C GLN A 283 -21.20 10.56 21.66
N LEU A 284 -21.91 10.60 20.54
CA LEU A 284 -21.32 10.55 19.22
C LEU A 284 -20.80 11.95 18.84
N ARG A 285 -19.55 12.00 18.39
CA ARG A 285 -18.90 13.20 17.83
C ARG A 285 -18.37 12.91 16.44
N PRO A 286 -18.53 13.83 15.47
CA PRO A 286 -17.97 13.64 14.15
C PRO A 286 -16.43 13.73 14.20
N ARG A 287 -15.79 12.75 13.59
CA ARG A 287 -14.35 12.76 13.33
C ARG A 287 -14.05 13.18 11.88
N ARG A 288 -14.93 12.77 10.97
CA ARG A 288 -14.90 13.17 9.55
C ARG A 288 -16.29 13.04 8.93
N THR A 289 -16.76 14.10 8.29
CA THR A 289 -18.02 14.13 7.53
C THR A 289 -17.78 14.09 6.02
N ILE A 290 -18.78 13.54 5.30
CA ILE A 290 -18.84 13.44 3.85
C ILE A 290 -19.91 14.39 3.30
#